data_122f2e47bcab1f057eee7737b9af4cfa
#
_entry.id   122f2e47bcab1f057eee7737b9af4cfa
#
_cell.length_a   1.000
_cell.length_b   1.000
_cell.length_c   1.000
_cell.angle_alpha   90.00
_cell.angle_beta   90.00
_cell.angle_gamma   90.00
#
_symmetry.space_group_name_H-M   'P 1'
#
loop_
_entity.id
_entity.type
_entity.pdbx_description
1 polymer ?
#
loop_
_entity_poly.entity_id
_entity_poly.type
_entity_poly.pdbx_seq_one_letter_code
_entity_poly.pdbx_strand_id
1 'polypeptide(L)' 'DRYLIRVINSLGTELPLNENYETNTLLFFIYNDGTIEKVIFL' A
#
# COMPACT_ATOMS: atom_id res chain seq x y z
N ASP A 1 -3.46 16.99 -6.86
CA ASP A 1 -2.58 16.41 -5.83
C ASP A 1 -2.74 14.90 -5.76
N ARG A 2 -1.64 14.23 -5.53
CA ARG A 2 -1.63 12.78 -5.39
C ARG A 2 -1.91 12.37 -3.95
N TYR A 3 -2.85 11.43 -3.77
CA TYR A 3 -3.09 10.88 -2.45
C TYR A 3 -3.37 9.40 -2.53
N LEU A 4 -3.10 8.70 -1.44
CA LEU A 4 -3.24 7.26 -1.34
C LEU A 4 -4.71 6.88 -1.26
N ILE A 5 -5.15 5.93 -2.12
CA ILE A 5 -6.53 5.47 -2.10
C ILE A 5 -6.65 3.99 -1.74
N ARG A 6 -5.55 3.21 -1.86
CA ARG A 6 -5.64 1.77 -1.60
C ARG A 6 -4.27 1.23 -1.26
N VAL A 7 -4.24 0.24 -0.36
CA VAL A 7 -3.04 -0.50 -0.03
C VAL A 7 -3.34 -1.99 -0.19
N ILE A 8 -2.47 -2.69 -0.92
CA ILE A 8 -2.65 -4.12 -1.20
C ILE A 8 -1.36 -4.84 -0.84
N ASN A 9 -1.47 -6.01 -0.20
CA ASN A 9 -0.28 -6.81 0.10
C ASN A 9 0.09 -7.71 -1.09
N SER A 10 1.18 -8.47 -0.95
CA SER A 10 1.69 -9.31 -2.04
C SER A 10 0.75 -10.46 -2.39
N LEU A 11 -0.21 -10.77 -1.53
CA LEU A 11 -1.20 -11.80 -1.78
C LEU A 11 -2.45 -11.25 -2.47
N GLY A 12 -2.50 -9.95 -2.72
CA GLY A 12 -3.63 -9.31 -3.35
C GLY A 12 -4.73 -8.88 -2.39
N THR A 13 -4.50 -8.99 -1.09
CA THR A 13 -5.49 -8.61 -0.09
C THR A 13 -5.41 -7.11 0.19
N GLU A 14 -6.55 -6.45 0.15
CA GLU A 14 -6.63 -5.02 0.44
C GLU A 14 -6.56 -4.80 1.94
N LEU A 15 -5.76 -3.80 2.35
CA LEU A 15 -5.52 -3.47 3.75
C LEU A 15 -6.10 -2.10 4.09
N PRO A 16 -6.45 -1.86 5.37
CA PRO A 16 -6.92 -0.53 5.79
C PRO A 16 -5.84 0.53 5.62
N LEU A 17 -6.25 1.75 5.29
CA LEU A 17 -5.32 2.84 5.02
C LEU A 17 -4.65 3.40 6.26
N ASN A 18 -5.29 3.27 7.42
CA ASN A 18 -4.83 3.90 8.65
C ASN A 18 -4.31 2.91 9.67
N GLU A 19 -3.81 1.77 9.20
CA GLU A 19 -3.30 0.74 10.10
C GLU A 19 -1.78 0.78 10.15
N ASN A 20 -1.22 0.22 11.24
CA ASN A 20 0.20 -0.06 11.31
C ASN A 20 0.44 -1.39 10.62
N TYR A 21 1.25 -1.36 9.56
CA TYR A 21 1.54 -2.55 8.80
C TYR A 21 2.71 -3.30 9.41
N GLU A 22 2.74 -4.61 9.20
CA GLU A 22 3.79 -5.45 9.78
C GLU A 22 5.14 -5.17 9.12
N THR A 23 6.22 -5.36 9.88
CA THR A 23 7.58 -5.25 9.35
C THR A 23 7.87 -6.42 8.40
N ASN A 24 8.85 -6.24 7.54
CA ASN A 24 9.25 -7.22 6.52
C ASN A 24 8.09 -7.59 5.59
N THR A 25 7.24 -6.62 5.30
CA THR A 25 6.06 -6.82 4.47
C THR A 25 6.16 -6.00 3.20
N LEU A 26 5.89 -6.63 2.06
CA LEU A 26 5.83 -5.96 0.78
C LEU A 26 4.39 -5.49 0.53
N LEU A 27 4.25 -4.19 0.26
CA LEU A 27 2.95 -3.58 0.03
C LEU A 27 2.96 -2.80 -1.28
N PHE A 28 1.78 -2.68 -1.88
CA PHE A 28 1.58 -1.84 -3.06
C PHE A 28 0.64 -0.70 -2.69
N PHE A 29 1.14 0.52 -2.80
CA PHE A 29 0.39 1.73 -2.51
C PHE A 29 -0.15 2.26 -3.83
N ILE A 30 -1.48 2.35 -3.93
CA ILE A 30 -2.15 2.80 -5.14
C ILE A 30 -2.71 4.19 -4.90
N TYR A 31 -2.38 5.12 -5.80
CA TYR A 31 -2.73 6.52 -5.65
C TYR A 31 -3.84 6.92 -6.62
N ASN A 32 -4.47 8.05 -6.34
CA ASN A 32 -5.61 8.53 -7.09
C ASN A 32 -5.29 8.88 -8.54
N ASP A 33 -4.02 9.11 -8.86
CA ASP A 33 -3.60 9.43 -10.21
C ASP A 33 -3.25 8.18 -11.04
N GLY A 34 -3.48 6.99 -10.50
CA GLY A 34 -3.20 5.74 -11.18
C GLY A 34 -1.80 5.20 -10.98
N THR A 35 -0.95 5.90 -10.22
CA THR A 35 0.40 5.40 -9.96
C THR A 35 0.37 4.36 -8.84
N ILE A 36 1.34 3.43 -8.90
CA ILE A 36 1.50 2.37 -7.92
C ILE A 36 2.92 2.42 -7.40
N GLU A 37 3.06 2.39 -6.08
CA GLU A 37 4.36 2.45 -5.43
C GLU A 37 4.58 1.17 -4.62
N LYS A 38 5.70 0.51 -4.87
CA LYS A 38 6.07 -0.70 -4.12
C LYS A 38 6.83 -0.27 -2.87
N VAL A 39 6.33 -0.68 -1.71
CA VAL A 39 6.87 -0.28 -0.41
C VAL A 39 7.20 -1.52 0.39
N ILE A 40 8.39 -1.53 1.00
CA ILE A 40 8.80 -2.61 1.90
C ILE A 40 8.97 -2.03 3.30
N PHE A 41 8.25 -2.57 4.25
CA PHE A 41 8.37 -2.16 5.65
C PHE A 41 9.43 -3.02 6.33
N LEU A 42 10.46 -2.35 6.83
CA LEU A 42 11.58 -3.05 7.49
C LEU A 42 11.53 -2.94 9.00
#